data_59d96db700161a1a184260a80c8abe1a
#
_entry.id   59d96db700161a1a184260a80c8abe1a
#
_cell.length_a   1.000
_cell.length_b   1.000
_cell.length_c   1.000
_cell.angle_alpha   90.00
_cell.angle_beta   90.00
_cell.angle_gamma   90.00
#
_symmetry.space_group_name_H-M   'P 1'
#
loop_
_entity.id
_entity.type
_entity.pdbx_description
1 polymer ?
#
loop_
_entity_poly.entity_id
_entity_poly.type
_entity_poly.pdbx_seq_one_letter_code
_entity_poly.pdbx_strand_id
1 'polypeptide(L)'
;MAAAWVRLCALVLIGVSSGAALAKDKTPSAIVVGGGLAGLTAAYELQNKGWQVTLLEAKSGMGGRSGLATSEWIGNSKAQPVLNQYLDRFKLETLPAPEFVRTPGYLIDGEYFSATDLAAKQPATAEAIKRYEKTLDDLARSIEDPLNPQATSTLFALDQINVSTWLDKLQLPTTARQLINQQIRTRYDEPSRLSLLYFAQQNRVYRGVSDRDLRAARLPGGSPVLAQAFVKQLKTIKTSSPVTSIVQDKDGVTVKVGSVGYQADYLVMAVPLRALAKIQMTPGLDSQHLAALKGTNYGWRDQLMLKFKQPVWESKARMSGEIFSNAGLGMLWIEPALKGGANVVINLSGDNARLLQAFGDKQMVDQVLIRLHAFYPKARGSFSGYELKRYSTDANTGGAYLAYGPGQISKYWRLWERPVQRISFAGEHTDALYPGTLEGALRSGQRAASQVQDLLAGKSFDPAKAAPVAAAAATGAVAAKKEGGFFSRLFGGGDKPETKPAAVVKTDAVAPAPAPAPVATPAPTPVAAPAVVAKEEPAKPAATKATPAKHAPAHKPAVKQAHKPVEAKKATVKSEPVKKAVNNTQAKAD
;
A
#
# COMPACT_ATOMS: atom_id res chain seq x y z
N MET A 1 69.63 76.12 -26.93
CA MET A 1 69.17 76.11 -28.33
C MET A 1 69.21 74.64 -28.79
N ALA A 2 68.26 73.88 -28.65
CA ALA A 2 68.03 72.68 -29.40
C ALA A 2 66.73 72.04 -28.86
N ALA A 3 65.68 72.05 -29.66
CA ALA A 3 64.38 71.50 -29.33
C ALA A 3 64.42 69.95 -29.64
N ALA A 4 64.09 69.16 -28.68
CA ALA A 4 63.95 67.73 -28.81
C ALA A 4 62.48 67.36 -29.08
N TRP A 5 62.22 66.71 -30.18
CA TRP A 5 60.93 66.14 -30.57
C TRP A 5 60.75 64.74 -29.90
N VAL A 6 59.80 64.64 -29.00
CA VAL A 6 59.37 63.30 -28.51
C VAL A 6 58.16 62.82 -29.28
N ARG A 7 58.33 61.75 -30.04
CA ARG A 7 57.24 61.06 -30.73
C ARG A 7 56.53 60.10 -29.74
N LEU A 8 55.28 60.36 -29.48
CA LEU A 8 54.39 59.55 -28.68
C LEU A 8 53.83 58.42 -29.56
N CYS A 9 54.29 57.18 -29.33
CA CYS A 9 53.66 55.97 -29.90
C CYS A 9 52.49 55.56 -29.02
N ALA A 10 51.26 55.82 -29.50
CA ALA A 10 50.05 55.28 -28.87
C ALA A 10 49.89 53.79 -29.25
N LEU A 11 50.16 52.86 -28.32
CA LEU A 11 49.82 51.45 -28.40
C LEU A 11 48.31 51.30 -28.10
N VAL A 12 47.53 51.02 -29.15
CA VAL A 12 46.11 50.57 -29.00
C VAL A 12 46.14 49.11 -28.59
N LEU A 13 45.94 48.84 -27.31
CA LEU A 13 45.62 47.54 -26.75
C LEU A 13 44.16 47.24 -27.09
N ILE A 14 43.91 46.46 -28.14
CA ILE A 14 42.62 45.83 -28.39
C ILE A 14 42.44 44.73 -27.33
N GLY A 15 41.78 45.03 -26.25
CA GLY A 15 41.32 44.08 -25.26
C GLY A 15 40.26 43.17 -25.89
N VAL A 16 40.66 41.96 -26.32
CA VAL A 16 39.71 40.88 -26.61
C VAL A 16 39.12 40.43 -25.26
N SER A 17 38.03 41.08 -24.87
CA SER A 17 37.17 40.56 -23.81
C SER A 17 36.55 39.26 -24.35
N SER A 18 37.18 38.14 -24.04
CA SER A 18 36.52 36.82 -24.13
C SER A 18 35.33 36.84 -23.16
N GLY A 19 34.20 37.27 -23.65
CA GLY A 19 32.93 37.05 -22.99
C GLY A 19 32.70 35.54 -22.89
N ALA A 20 33.15 34.95 -21.81
CA ALA A 20 32.63 33.67 -21.41
C ALA A 20 31.12 33.88 -21.25
N ALA A 21 30.35 33.57 -22.25
CA ALA A 21 28.93 33.38 -22.17
C ALA A 21 28.74 32.34 -21.07
N LEU A 22 28.36 32.74 -19.86
CA LEU A 22 27.87 31.85 -18.82
C LEU A 22 26.73 31.08 -19.48
N ALA A 23 27.03 29.85 -19.89
CA ALA A 23 26.01 28.91 -20.32
C ALA A 23 25.02 28.88 -19.17
N LYS A 24 23.83 29.44 -19.41
CA LYS A 24 22.73 29.45 -18.44
C LYS A 24 22.50 27.98 -18.12
N ASP A 25 22.85 27.55 -16.91
CA ASP A 25 22.73 26.16 -16.51
C ASP A 25 21.33 25.68 -16.88
N LYS A 26 21.26 24.67 -17.74
CA LYS A 26 19.99 24.11 -18.22
C LYS A 26 19.20 23.63 -17.00
N THR A 27 18.00 24.16 -16.81
CA THR A 27 17.12 23.67 -15.74
C THR A 27 16.98 22.16 -15.84
N PRO A 28 17.34 21.39 -14.82
CA PRO A 28 17.28 19.94 -14.86
C PRO A 28 15.84 19.45 -15.03
N SER A 29 15.69 18.34 -15.73
CA SER A 29 14.39 17.77 -16.07
C SER A 29 14.25 16.33 -15.59
N ALA A 30 13.03 15.96 -15.18
CA ALA A 30 12.70 14.60 -14.77
C ALA A 30 11.35 14.15 -15.31
N ILE A 31 11.28 12.90 -15.70
CA ILE A 31 10.00 12.22 -15.92
C ILE A 31 9.68 11.37 -14.69
N VAL A 32 8.45 11.43 -14.22
CA VAL A 32 7.93 10.54 -13.18
C VAL A 32 6.89 9.62 -13.82
N VAL A 33 7.09 8.31 -13.74
CA VAL A 33 6.18 7.31 -14.29
C VAL A 33 5.38 6.68 -13.15
N GLY A 34 4.06 6.92 -13.16
CA GLY A 34 3.11 6.46 -12.16
C GLY A 34 2.57 7.58 -11.26
N GLY A 35 1.26 7.79 -11.29
CA GLY A 35 0.52 8.83 -10.55
C GLY A 35 -0.03 8.36 -9.20
N GLY A 36 0.58 7.34 -8.57
CA GLY A 36 0.33 6.99 -7.18
C GLY A 36 0.96 7.98 -6.20
N LEU A 37 0.68 7.87 -4.90
CA LEU A 37 1.21 8.81 -3.89
C LEU A 37 2.74 8.93 -3.94
N ALA A 38 3.47 7.85 -4.19
CA ALA A 38 4.93 7.89 -4.31
C ALA A 38 5.40 8.76 -5.48
N GLY A 39 4.80 8.57 -6.66
CA GLY A 39 5.15 9.38 -7.85
C GLY A 39 4.69 10.84 -7.71
N LEU A 40 3.50 11.07 -7.15
CA LEU A 40 3.00 12.41 -6.84
C LEU A 40 3.96 13.15 -5.89
N THR A 41 4.43 12.46 -4.84
CA THR A 41 5.40 13.03 -3.89
C THR A 41 6.73 13.32 -4.58
N ALA A 42 7.27 12.38 -5.35
CA ALA A 42 8.53 12.59 -6.06
C ALA A 42 8.45 13.77 -7.04
N ALA A 43 7.36 13.86 -7.80
CA ALA A 43 7.13 14.96 -8.73
C ALA A 43 7.03 16.32 -8.01
N TYR A 44 6.30 16.35 -6.90
CA TYR A 44 6.14 17.55 -6.08
C TYR A 44 7.47 18.02 -5.48
N GLU A 45 8.25 17.10 -4.89
CA GLU A 45 9.53 17.46 -4.27
C GLU A 45 10.57 17.92 -5.32
N LEU A 46 10.63 17.27 -6.49
CA LEU A 46 11.49 17.72 -7.59
C LEU A 46 11.06 19.08 -8.13
N GLN A 47 9.77 19.29 -8.36
CA GLN A 47 9.25 20.59 -8.84
C GLN A 47 9.57 21.73 -7.85
N ASN A 48 9.44 21.49 -6.54
CA ASN A 48 9.78 22.47 -5.50
C ASN A 48 11.30 22.78 -5.43
N LYS A 49 12.13 21.88 -5.96
CA LYS A 49 13.59 22.09 -6.12
C LYS A 49 13.97 22.74 -7.45
N GLY A 50 12.97 23.22 -8.22
CA GLY A 50 13.20 23.94 -9.46
C GLY A 50 13.33 23.05 -10.71
N TRP A 51 13.06 21.75 -10.61
CA TRP A 51 13.11 20.84 -11.77
C TRP A 51 11.92 21.03 -12.71
N GLN A 52 12.15 20.82 -14.00
CA GLN A 52 11.07 20.60 -14.96
C GLN A 52 10.59 19.17 -14.86
N VAL A 53 9.36 18.96 -14.37
CA VAL A 53 8.83 17.62 -14.10
C VAL A 53 7.64 17.33 -15.02
N THR A 54 7.65 16.18 -15.67
CA THR A 54 6.49 15.61 -16.38
C THR A 54 6.09 14.31 -15.71
N LEU A 55 4.85 14.25 -15.19
CA LEU A 55 4.28 13.03 -14.60
C LEU A 55 3.39 12.33 -15.61
N LEU A 56 3.66 11.02 -15.84
CA LEU A 56 2.91 10.14 -16.74
C LEU A 56 2.13 9.10 -15.93
N GLU A 57 0.81 9.04 -16.11
CA GLU A 57 -0.07 8.06 -15.47
C GLU A 57 -0.83 7.26 -16.52
N ALA A 58 -0.83 5.93 -16.38
CA ALA A 58 -1.47 5.03 -17.34
C ALA A 58 -3.00 5.12 -17.33
N LYS A 59 -3.60 5.38 -16.18
CA LYS A 59 -5.06 5.52 -16.00
C LYS A 59 -5.51 6.96 -16.25
N SER A 60 -6.81 7.15 -16.37
CA SER A 60 -7.44 8.49 -16.44
C SER A 60 -7.44 9.22 -15.08
N GLY A 61 -7.37 8.47 -13.96
CA GLY A 61 -7.38 9.00 -12.60
C GLY A 61 -6.05 8.86 -11.88
N MET A 62 -5.76 9.79 -10.97
CA MET A 62 -4.57 9.82 -10.14
C MET A 62 -4.81 9.16 -8.78
N GLY A 63 -3.72 8.83 -8.06
CA GLY A 63 -3.76 8.27 -6.71
C GLY A 63 -3.40 6.77 -6.63
N GLY A 64 -3.39 6.07 -7.75
CA GLY A 64 -2.96 4.66 -7.80
C GLY A 64 -3.77 3.74 -6.88
N ARG A 65 -3.11 3.17 -5.86
CA ARG A 65 -3.71 2.29 -4.83
C ARG A 65 -4.26 3.05 -3.61
N SER A 66 -4.36 4.38 -3.64
CA SER A 66 -5.13 5.08 -2.63
C SER A 66 -6.56 4.52 -2.59
N GLY A 67 -7.10 4.28 -1.41
CA GLY A 67 -8.30 3.50 -1.16
C GLY A 67 -9.59 4.01 -1.84
N LEU A 68 -10.72 3.51 -1.38
CA LEU A 68 -12.02 4.11 -1.68
C LEU A 68 -12.10 5.49 -1.00
N ALA A 69 -13.05 6.33 -1.44
CA ALA A 69 -13.33 7.62 -0.81
C ALA A 69 -14.03 7.43 0.56
N THR A 70 -13.44 6.63 1.41
CA THR A 70 -13.87 6.35 2.78
C THR A 70 -13.01 7.17 3.74
N SER A 71 -13.49 7.41 4.94
CA SER A 71 -12.67 8.02 5.99
C SER A 71 -11.71 6.97 6.54
N GLU A 72 -10.56 6.82 5.92
CA GLU A 72 -9.50 5.94 6.41
C GLU A 72 -8.93 6.46 7.74
N TRP A 73 -8.52 5.53 8.59
CA TRP A 73 -7.80 5.85 9.83
C TRP A 73 -6.40 6.37 9.49
N ILE A 74 -6.02 7.46 10.16
CA ILE A 74 -4.67 8.03 10.06
C ILE A 74 -4.03 7.96 11.44
N GLY A 75 -2.78 7.56 11.45
CA GLY A 75 -1.93 7.66 12.62
C GLY A 75 -1.50 9.09 12.88
N ASN A 76 -1.10 9.36 14.12
CA ASN A 76 -0.44 10.62 14.45
C ASN A 76 1.01 10.65 13.91
N SER A 77 1.73 11.75 14.15
CA SER A 77 3.11 11.94 13.69
C SER A 77 4.12 10.92 14.26
N LYS A 78 3.80 10.22 15.35
CA LYS A 78 4.61 9.12 15.87
C LYS A 78 4.49 7.86 15.00
N ALA A 79 3.29 7.59 14.50
CA ALA A 79 3.02 6.42 13.66
C ALA A 79 3.28 6.68 12.17
N GLN A 80 2.99 7.90 11.70
CA GLN A 80 3.03 8.28 10.28
C GLN A 80 3.56 9.71 10.12
N PRO A 81 4.87 9.95 10.38
CA PRO A 81 5.44 11.30 10.40
C PRO A 81 5.36 12.03 9.06
N VAL A 82 5.66 11.36 7.94
CA VAL A 82 5.66 12.01 6.62
C VAL A 82 4.23 12.23 6.11
N LEU A 83 3.31 11.33 6.41
CA LEU A 83 1.89 11.54 6.08
C LEU A 83 1.38 12.81 6.78
N ASN A 84 1.60 12.95 8.10
CA ASN A 84 1.18 14.13 8.84
C ASN A 84 1.84 15.40 8.33
N GLN A 85 3.12 15.35 7.95
CA GLN A 85 3.82 16.49 7.33
C GLN A 85 3.10 17.00 6.07
N TYR A 86 2.58 16.09 5.21
CA TYR A 86 1.84 16.51 4.01
C TYR A 86 0.40 16.92 4.31
N LEU A 87 -0.26 16.31 5.28
CA LEU A 87 -1.57 16.77 5.73
C LEU A 87 -1.50 18.23 6.20
N ASP A 88 -0.52 18.57 7.03
CA ASP A 88 -0.27 19.94 7.52
C ASP A 88 0.10 20.88 6.38
N ARG A 89 1.02 20.46 5.50
CA ARG A 89 1.49 21.25 4.36
C ARG A 89 0.37 21.65 3.41
N PHE A 90 -0.56 20.74 3.16
CA PHE A 90 -1.72 20.98 2.29
C PHE A 90 -2.95 21.47 3.07
N LYS A 91 -2.84 21.67 4.37
CA LYS A 91 -3.93 22.11 5.26
C LYS A 91 -5.17 21.22 5.12
N LEU A 92 -4.96 19.92 5.07
CA LEU A 92 -6.05 18.95 5.00
C LEU A 92 -6.61 18.70 6.40
N GLU A 93 -7.88 19.02 6.56
CA GLU A 93 -8.59 18.83 7.83
C GLU A 93 -8.77 17.34 8.15
N THR A 94 -8.52 16.99 9.39
CA THR A 94 -8.74 15.66 9.93
C THR A 94 -9.74 15.70 11.08
N LEU A 95 -10.51 14.62 11.24
CA LEU A 95 -11.45 14.46 12.35
C LEU A 95 -10.83 13.54 13.40
N PRO A 96 -10.80 13.94 14.68
CA PRO A 96 -10.35 13.07 15.76
C PRO A 96 -11.12 11.75 15.77
N ALA A 97 -10.41 10.65 15.95
CA ALA A 97 -11.04 9.34 16.06
C ALA A 97 -11.79 9.21 17.40
N PRO A 98 -13.08 8.81 17.39
CA PRO A 98 -13.80 8.50 18.64
C PRO A 98 -13.10 7.39 19.43
N GLU A 99 -13.21 7.42 20.77
CA GLU A 99 -12.52 6.45 21.65
C GLU A 99 -12.90 4.99 21.34
N PHE A 100 -14.17 4.72 21.05
CA PHE A 100 -14.66 3.35 20.79
C PHE A 100 -14.04 2.70 19.56
N VAL A 101 -13.51 3.46 18.59
CA VAL A 101 -12.86 2.90 17.39
C VAL A 101 -11.39 2.53 17.61
N ARG A 102 -10.84 2.84 18.77
CA ARG A 102 -9.44 2.58 19.13
C ARG A 102 -9.21 1.17 19.67
N THR A 103 -10.27 0.42 19.88
CA THR A 103 -10.22 -0.97 20.33
C THR A 103 -10.76 -1.90 19.25
N PRO A 104 -10.17 -3.10 19.07
CA PRO A 104 -10.68 -4.07 18.11
C PRO A 104 -11.99 -4.68 18.59
N GLY A 105 -12.82 -5.10 17.62
CA GLY A 105 -13.98 -5.96 17.82
C GLY A 105 -13.80 -7.29 17.10
N TYR A 106 -14.64 -8.25 17.44
CA TYR A 106 -14.58 -9.60 16.89
C TYR A 106 -15.96 -10.09 16.51
N LEU A 107 -16.09 -10.71 15.34
CA LEU A 107 -17.29 -11.43 14.91
C LEU A 107 -16.98 -12.93 14.94
N ILE A 108 -17.50 -13.63 15.91
CA ILE A 108 -17.22 -15.04 16.18
C ILE A 108 -18.54 -15.79 16.22
N ASP A 109 -18.71 -16.77 15.34
CA ASP A 109 -19.83 -17.72 15.33
C ASP A 109 -21.22 -17.06 15.44
N GLY A 110 -21.41 -15.92 14.77
CA GLY A 110 -22.68 -15.20 14.73
C GLY A 110 -22.83 -14.12 15.83
N GLU A 111 -21.88 -13.97 16.75
CA GLU A 111 -21.93 -12.99 17.83
C GLU A 111 -20.81 -11.95 17.72
N TYR A 112 -21.11 -10.70 18.12
CA TYR A 112 -20.11 -9.63 18.26
C TYR A 112 -19.54 -9.61 19.67
N PHE A 113 -18.20 -9.54 19.76
CA PHE A 113 -17.47 -9.37 21.02
C PHE A 113 -16.64 -8.08 20.95
N SER A 114 -16.73 -7.25 21.97
CA SER A 114 -15.66 -6.29 22.27
C SER A 114 -14.44 -7.04 22.79
N ALA A 115 -13.29 -6.37 22.89
CA ALA A 115 -12.11 -6.97 23.49
C ALA A 115 -12.35 -7.41 24.95
N THR A 116 -13.12 -6.62 25.70
CA THR A 116 -13.50 -6.94 27.08
C THR A 116 -14.44 -8.15 27.15
N ASP A 117 -15.44 -8.21 26.27
CA ASP A 117 -16.37 -9.35 26.20
C ASP A 117 -15.64 -10.63 25.79
N LEU A 118 -14.67 -10.55 24.88
CA LEU A 118 -13.86 -11.70 24.49
C LEU A 118 -13.08 -12.26 25.69
N ALA A 119 -12.47 -11.39 26.48
CA ALA A 119 -11.74 -11.80 27.68
C ALA A 119 -12.66 -12.44 28.74
N ALA A 120 -13.87 -11.90 28.92
CA ALA A 120 -14.83 -12.40 29.88
C ALA A 120 -15.51 -13.71 29.45
N LYS A 121 -15.96 -13.78 28.18
CA LYS A 121 -16.79 -14.90 27.70
C LYS A 121 -15.98 -16.02 27.02
N GLN A 122 -14.80 -15.70 26.49
CA GLN A 122 -13.91 -16.65 25.81
C GLN A 122 -12.45 -16.53 26.32
N PRO A 123 -12.20 -16.76 27.61
CA PRO A 123 -10.89 -16.51 28.22
C PRO A 123 -9.76 -17.31 27.58
N ALA A 124 -9.99 -18.54 27.16
CA ALA A 124 -8.99 -19.35 26.46
C ALA A 124 -8.56 -18.75 25.12
N THR A 125 -9.49 -18.16 24.37
CA THR A 125 -9.20 -17.45 23.10
C THR A 125 -8.41 -16.18 23.39
N ALA A 126 -8.83 -15.39 24.38
CA ALA A 126 -8.16 -14.14 24.75
C ALA A 126 -6.71 -14.38 25.25
N GLU A 127 -6.50 -15.37 26.12
CA GLU A 127 -5.16 -15.73 26.61
C GLU A 127 -4.26 -16.28 25.50
N ALA A 128 -4.81 -17.03 24.53
CA ALA A 128 -4.05 -17.50 23.39
C ALA A 128 -3.60 -16.34 22.49
N ILE A 129 -4.46 -15.35 22.25
CA ILE A 129 -4.09 -14.12 21.51
C ILE A 129 -2.99 -13.38 22.26
N LYS A 130 -3.12 -13.17 23.56
CA LYS A 130 -2.11 -12.50 24.38
C LYS A 130 -0.75 -13.23 24.38
N ARG A 131 -0.77 -14.59 24.44
CA ARG A 131 0.45 -15.39 24.32
C ARG A 131 1.11 -15.23 22.96
N TYR A 132 0.33 -15.25 21.89
CA TYR A 132 0.81 -14.98 20.53
C TYR A 132 1.50 -13.60 20.44
N GLU A 133 0.86 -12.56 20.94
CA GLU A 133 1.37 -11.20 20.91
C GLU A 133 2.68 -11.05 21.69
N LYS A 134 2.75 -11.65 22.88
CA LYS A 134 3.99 -11.69 23.67
C LYS A 134 5.11 -12.38 22.88
N THR A 135 4.84 -13.54 22.30
CA THR A 135 5.84 -14.29 21.53
C THR A 135 6.29 -13.51 20.29
N LEU A 136 5.38 -12.80 19.64
CA LEU A 136 5.71 -11.94 18.50
C LEU A 136 6.55 -10.71 18.92
N ASP A 137 6.24 -10.08 20.04
CA ASP A 137 7.06 -8.99 20.59
C ASP A 137 8.46 -9.47 20.98
N ASP A 138 8.59 -10.66 21.57
CA ASP A 138 9.88 -11.27 21.89
C ASP A 138 10.69 -11.52 20.59
N LEU A 139 10.05 -12.03 19.55
CA LEU A 139 10.69 -12.23 18.25
C LEU A 139 11.09 -10.90 17.59
N ALA A 140 10.23 -9.89 17.63
CA ALA A 140 10.52 -8.56 17.11
C ALA A 140 11.69 -7.89 17.82
N ARG A 141 11.84 -8.10 19.14
CA ARG A 141 12.97 -7.59 19.93
C ARG A 141 14.32 -8.17 19.52
N SER A 142 14.34 -9.38 18.97
CA SER A 142 15.61 -9.97 18.50
C SER A 142 16.20 -9.25 17.27
N ILE A 143 15.43 -8.40 16.60
CA ILE A 143 15.88 -7.57 15.48
C ILE A 143 16.35 -6.22 16.05
N GLU A 144 17.65 -6.04 16.18
CA GLU A 144 18.24 -4.80 16.67
C GLU A 144 18.02 -3.65 15.70
N ASP A 145 18.41 -3.83 14.44
CA ASP A 145 18.25 -2.86 13.35
C ASP A 145 17.20 -3.33 12.34
N PRO A 146 16.02 -2.69 12.28
CA PRO A 146 15.00 -3.05 11.30
C PRO A 146 15.38 -2.76 9.84
N LEU A 147 16.45 -1.97 9.59
CA LEU A 147 17.01 -1.77 8.25
C LEU A 147 17.95 -2.91 7.83
N ASN A 148 18.43 -3.69 8.80
CA ASN A 148 19.28 -4.86 8.58
C ASN A 148 18.74 -6.10 9.32
N PRO A 149 17.52 -6.57 9.00
CA PRO A 149 16.82 -7.61 9.76
C PRO A 149 17.49 -8.99 9.67
N GLN A 150 18.43 -9.18 8.77
CA GLN A 150 19.15 -10.45 8.53
C GLN A 150 20.60 -10.44 9.08
N ALA A 151 20.89 -9.59 10.05
CA ALA A 151 22.24 -9.35 10.54
C ALA A 151 22.93 -10.58 11.17
N THR A 152 22.17 -11.57 11.65
CA THR A 152 22.69 -12.79 12.25
C THR A 152 22.22 -14.05 11.51
N SER A 153 22.96 -15.16 11.65
CA SER A 153 22.57 -16.45 11.06
C SER A 153 21.20 -16.94 11.54
N THR A 154 20.88 -16.71 12.81
CA THR A 154 19.57 -17.05 13.38
C THR A 154 18.46 -16.25 12.72
N LEU A 155 18.62 -14.92 12.56
CA LEU A 155 17.65 -14.06 11.89
C LEU A 155 17.52 -14.42 10.41
N PHE A 156 18.65 -14.70 9.74
CA PHE A 156 18.64 -15.18 8.35
C PHE A 156 17.80 -16.46 8.19
N ALA A 157 17.93 -17.42 9.12
CA ALA A 157 17.17 -18.67 9.10
C ALA A 157 15.66 -18.43 9.23
N LEU A 158 15.21 -17.37 9.93
CA LEU A 158 13.79 -17.02 10.04
C LEU A 158 13.18 -16.62 8.69
N ASP A 159 13.98 -16.10 7.74
CA ASP A 159 13.48 -15.78 6.41
C ASP A 159 13.04 -17.03 5.61
N GLN A 160 13.57 -18.22 5.95
CA GLN A 160 13.21 -19.48 5.29
C GLN A 160 11.90 -20.10 5.82
N ILE A 161 11.35 -19.56 6.91
CA ILE A 161 10.17 -20.06 7.61
C ILE A 161 8.98 -19.16 7.27
N ASN A 162 7.84 -19.75 6.92
CA ASN A 162 6.60 -18.98 6.81
C ASN A 162 5.92 -18.81 8.18
N VAL A 163 5.09 -17.76 8.28
CA VAL A 163 4.39 -17.41 9.54
C VAL A 163 3.44 -18.53 9.98
N SER A 164 2.79 -19.26 9.05
CA SER A 164 1.90 -20.37 9.42
C SER A 164 2.63 -21.44 10.20
N THR A 165 3.81 -21.88 9.71
CA THR A 165 4.65 -22.88 10.39
C THR A 165 5.07 -22.45 11.80
N TRP A 166 5.34 -21.16 12.01
CA TRP A 166 5.63 -20.62 13.34
C TRP A 166 4.39 -20.61 14.24
N LEU A 167 3.22 -20.22 13.72
CA LEU A 167 1.96 -20.24 14.45
C LEU A 167 1.54 -21.65 14.87
N ASP A 168 1.86 -22.67 14.07
CA ASP A 168 1.55 -24.08 14.38
C ASP A 168 2.27 -24.55 15.66
N LYS A 169 3.49 -24.05 15.91
CA LYS A 169 4.26 -24.32 17.14
C LYS A 169 3.63 -23.72 18.39
N LEU A 170 2.76 -22.71 18.25
CA LEU A 170 2.10 -22.05 19.38
C LEU A 170 0.88 -22.83 19.90
N GLN A 171 0.42 -23.86 19.19
CA GLN A 171 -0.72 -24.71 19.57
C GLN A 171 -1.94 -23.89 19.99
N LEU A 172 -2.35 -22.95 19.14
CA LEU A 172 -3.45 -22.03 19.40
C LEU A 172 -4.81 -22.73 19.26
N PRO A 173 -5.80 -22.44 20.11
CA PRO A 173 -7.20 -22.83 19.90
C PRO A 173 -7.69 -22.35 18.52
N THR A 174 -8.60 -23.10 17.91
CA THR A 174 -9.08 -22.85 16.54
C THR A 174 -9.57 -21.41 16.33
N THR A 175 -10.41 -20.91 17.23
CA THR A 175 -10.94 -19.54 17.14
C THR A 175 -9.82 -18.49 17.22
N ALA A 176 -8.90 -18.62 18.18
CA ALA A 176 -7.75 -17.73 18.29
C ALA A 176 -6.90 -17.77 17.01
N ARG A 177 -6.62 -18.96 16.46
CA ARG A 177 -5.87 -19.13 15.24
C ARG A 177 -6.55 -18.44 14.03
N GLN A 178 -7.87 -18.57 13.91
CA GLN A 178 -8.63 -17.94 12.83
C GLN A 178 -8.57 -16.41 12.92
N LEU A 179 -8.74 -15.84 14.10
CA LEU A 179 -8.67 -14.40 14.34
C LEU A 179 -7.26 -13.86 14.06
N ILE A 180 -6.22 -14.52 14.55
CA ILE A 180 -4.83 -14.15 14.31
C ILE A 180 -4.51 -14.22 12.81
N ASN A 181 -4.90 -15.30 12.13
CA ASN A 181 -4.74 -15.40 10.68
C ASN A 181 -5.43 -14.24 9.95
N GLN A 182 -6.62 -13.84 10.40
CA GLN A 182 -7.35 -12.74 9.79
C GLN A 182 -6.65 -11.39 10.02
N GLN A 183 -6.08 -11.14 11.19
CA GLN A 183 -5.26 -9.95 11.46
C GLN A 183 -4.05 -9.87 10.52
N ILE A 184 -3.34 -10.99 10.36
CA ILE A 184 -2.16 -11.09 9.49
C ILE A 184 -2.54 -10.87 8.02
N ARG A 185 -3.58 -11.55 7.53
CA ARG A 185 -4.07 -11.40 6.14
C ARG A 185 -4.41 -9.97 5.79
N THR A 186 -5.02 -9.25 6.72
CA THR A 186 -5.46 -7.88 6.49
C THR A 186 -4.30 -6.92 6.25
N ARG A 187 -3.17 -7.15 6.91
CA ARG A 187 -2.00 -6.25 6.85
C ARG A 187 -0.94 -6.68 5.86
N TYR A 188 -0.90 -7.98 5.53
CA TYR A 188 0.17 -8.57 4.70
C TYR A 188 -0.39 -9.49 3.62
N ASP A 189 -0.47 -10.78 3.87
CA ASP A 189 -1.07 -11.82 3.02
C ASP A 189 -1.35 -13.05 3.90
N GLU A 190 -1.65 -14.18 3.25
CA GLU A 190 -1.83 -15.45 3.92
C GLU A 190 -0.59 -15.82 4.74
N PRO A 191 -0.70 -16.22 6.01
CA PRO A 191 0.44 -16.59 6.84
C PRO A 191 1.38 -17.62 6.23
N SER A 192 0.86 -18.55 5.41
CA SER A 192 1.66 -19.55 4.70
C SER A 192 2.52 -18.97 3.57
N ARG A 193 2.25 -17.76 3.12
CA ARG A 193 2.98 -17.05 2.05
C ARG A 193 3.91 -15.96 2.56
N LEU A 194 3.90 -15.68 3.86
CA LEU A 194 4.61 -14.58 4.49
C LEU A 194 5.88 -15.06 5.18
N SER A 195 7.04 -14.44 4.93
CA SER A 195 8.28 -14.69 5.65
C SER A 195 8.13 -14.32 7.13
N LEU A 196 8.58 -15.21 8.02
CA LEU A 196 8.59 -14.95 9.45
C LEU A 196 9.53 -13.80 9.81
N LEU A 197 10.67 -13.68 9.12
CA LEU A 197 11.59 -12.56 9.32
C LEU A 197 10.96 -11.22 8.92
N TYR A 198 10.28 -11.17 7.77
CA TYR A 198 9.58 -9.96 7.35
C TYR A 198 8.48 -9.58 8.34
N PHE A 199 7.70 -10.55 8.80
CA PHE A 199 6.65 -10.33 9.79
C PHE A 199 7.20 -9.80 11.12
N ALA A 200 8.29 -10.37 11.61
CA ALA A 200 8.97 -9.90 12.82
C ALA A 200 9.56 -8.49 12.64
N GLN A 201 10.19 -8.22 11.49
CA GLN A 201 10.76 -6.91 11.17
C GLN A 201 9.68 -5.82 11.14
N GLN A 202 8.53 -6.07 10.53
CA GLN A 202 7.43 -5.12 10.52
C GLN A 202 6.89 -4.86 11.95
N ASN A 203 6.78 -5.89 12.77
CA ASN A 203 6.40 -5.72 14.17
C ASN A 203 7.47 -4.96 14.98
N ARG A 204 8.76 -5.11 14.61
CA ARG A 204 9.85 -4.32 15.22
C ARG A 204 9.73 -2.83 14.90
N VAL A 205 9.38 -2.48 13.65
CA VAL A 205 9.19 -1.09 13.22
C VAL A 205 8.05 -0.41 13.98
N TYR A 206 6.92 -1.11 14.14
CA TYR A 206 5.76 -0.58 14.86
C TYR A 206 5.81 -0.76 16.38
N ARG A 207 6.91 -1.30 16.91
CA ARG A 207 7.06 -1.51 18.35
C ARG A 207 7.04 -0.18 19.10
N GLY A 208 6.17 -0.07 20.11
CA GLY A 208 5.97 1.17 20.85
C GLY A 208 4.97 2.14 20.22
N VAL A 209 4.44 1.85 19.04
CA VAL A 209 3.30 2.56 18.46
C VAL A 209 2.02 1.91 18.95
N SER A 210 1.17 2.66 19.65
CA SER A 210 -0.08 2.16 20.19
C SER A 210 -1.21 2.19 19.14
N ASP A 211 -2.29 1.48 19.42
CA ASP A 211 -3.54 1.57 18.65
C ASP A 211 -4.08 2.99 18.56
N ARG A 212 -3.93 3.75 19.65
CA ARG A 212 -4.29 5.17 19.69
C ARG A 212 -3.43 6.00 18.75
N ASP A 213 -2.13 5.68 18.64
CA ASP A 213 -1.23 6.35 17.70
C ASP A 213 -1.57 6.01 16.24
N LEU A 214 -1.95 4.75 15.97
CA LEU A 214 -2.30 4.29 14.61
C LEU A 214 -3.67 4.77 14.14
N ARG A 215 -4.61 4.97 15.06
CA ARG A 215 -5.98 5.42 14.77
C ARG A 215 -6.30 6.73 15.48
N ALA A 216 -5.42 7.73 15.31
CA ALA A 216 -5.54 9.02 15.96
C ALA A 216 -6.63 9.89 15.36
N ALA A 217 -6.82 9.82 14.04
CA ALA A 217 -7.72 10.66 13.29
C ALA A 217 -8.31 9.94 12.07
N ARG A 218 -9.21 10.64 11.38
CA ARG A 218 -9.79 10.24 10.08
C ARG A 218 -9.57 11.36 9.07
N LEU A 219 -9.25 11.01 7.84
CA LEU A 219 -9.23 11.93 6.71
C LEU A 219 -10.56 11.83 5.96
N PRO A 220 -11.44 12.83 6.03
CA PRO A 220 -12.69 12.83 5.27
C PRO A 220 -12.43 12.67 3.78
N GLY A 221 -13.06 11.70 3.14
CA GLY A 221 -12.82 11.35 1.74
C GLY A 221 -11.59 10.47 1.50
N GLY A 222 -10.85 10.10 2.56
CA GLY A 222 -9.74 9.15 2.52
C GLY A 222 -8.49 9.64 1.79
N SER A 223 -7.58 8.73 1.54
CA SER A 223 -6.31 9.01 0.83
C SER A 223 -6.45 9.57 -0.60
N PRO A 224 -7.58 9.41 -1.34
CA PRO A 224 -7.79 10.16 -2.58
C PRO A 224 -7.73 11.68 -2.42
N VAL A 225 -8.15 12.23 -1.28
CA VAL A 225 -8.09 13.68 -1.01
C VAL A 225 -6.64 14.16 -0.95
N LEU A 226 -5.76 13.40 -0.31
CA LEU A 226 -4.32 13.70 -0.29
C LEU A 226 -3.72 13.63 -1.71
N ALA A 227 -4.07 12.62 -2.50
CA ALA A 227 -3.61 12.53 -3.88
C ALA A 227 -4.03 13.75 -4.71
N GLN A 228 -5.27 14.22 -4.57
CA GLN A 228 -5.77 15.42 -5.24
C GLN A 228 -5.06 16.70 -4.76
N ALA A 229 -4.66 16.77 -3.49
CA ALA A 229 -3.89 17.90 -2.98
C ALA A 229 -2.53 18.00 -3.69
N PHE A 230 -1.83 16.90 -3.90
CA PHE A 230 -0.61 16.89 -4.72
C PHE A 230 -0.88 17.29 -6.18
N VAL A 231 -1.92 16.73 -6.80
CA VAL A 231 -2.28 17.01 -8.20
C VAL A 231 -2.48 18.51 -8.43
N LYS A 232 -3.11 19.22 -7.50
CA LYS A 232 -3.33 20.68 -7.57
C LYS A 232 -2.03 21.50 -7.57
N GLN A 233 -0.91 20.93 -7.10
CA GLN A 233 0.39 21.62 -7.04
C GLN A 233 1.26 21.34 -8.26
N LEU A 234 0.99 20.29 -9.04
CA LEU A 234 1.84 19.88 -10.15
C LEU A 234 1.48 20.58 -11.45
N LYS A 235 2.52 21.02 -12.18
CA LYS A 235 2.38 21.81 -13.42
C LYS A 235 2.08 20.96 -14.64
N THR A 236 2.72 19.79 -14.77
CA THR A 236 2.64 18.96 -15.97
C THR A 236 2.28 17.52 -15.63
N ILE A 237 1.04 17.16 -15.87
CA ILE A 237 0.50 15.81 -15.69
C ILE A 237 -0.09 15.33 -17.01
N LYS A 238 0.21 14.08 -17.37
CA LYS A 238 -0.36 13.36 -18.51
C LYS A 238 -1.02 12.09 -18.00
N THR A 239 -2.33 12.06 -17.98
CA THR A 239 -3.14 10.87 -17.71
C THR A 239 -3.37 10.06 -18.98
N SER A 240 -3.92 8.86 -18.88
CA SER A 240 -4.13 7.94 -20.01
C SER A 240 -2.87 7.76 -20.87
N SER A 241 -1.70 7.74 -20.21
CA SER A 241 -0.38 7.73 -20.82
C SER A 241 0.40 6.46 -20.37
N PRO A 242 0.00 5.27 -20.82
CA PRO A 242 0.67 4.03 -20.48
C PRO A 242 2.07 3.97 -21.10
N VAL A 243 3.10 3.97 -20.27
CA VAL A 243 4.49 3.83 -20.70
C VAL A 243 4.74 2.40 -21.16
N THR A 244 5.30 2.25 -22.36
CA THR A 244 5.61 0.95 -22.97
C THR A 244 7.10 0.64 -23.02
N SER A 245 7.95 1.66 -23.18
CA SER A 245 9.39 1.46 -23.18
C SER A 245 10.16 2.67 -22.64
N ILE A 246 11.36 2.40 -22.14
CA ILE A 246 12.30 3.37 -21.60
C ILE A 246 13.68 3.06 -22.18
N VAL A 247 14.34 4.07 -22.71
CA VAL A 247 15.73 4.03 -23.15
C VAL A 247 16.49 5.04 -22.29
N GLN A 248 17.63 4.67 -21.74
CA GLN A 248 18.53 5.58 -21.04
C GLN A 248 19.96 5.43 -21.55
N ASP A 249 20.67 6.54 -21.59
CA ASP A 249 22.07 6.61 -21.98
C ASP A 249 22.83 7.68 -21.18
N LYS A 250 24.03 8.07 -21.63
CA LYS A 250 24.84 9.12 -20.98
C LYS A 250 24.19 10.52 -21.03
N ASP A 251 23.30 10.77 -21.99
CA ASP A 251 22.73 12.10 -22.24
C ASP A 251 21.36 12.28 -21.54
N GLY A 252 20.63 11.18 -21.23
CA GLY A 252 19.34 11.26 -20.57
C GLY A 252 18.50 10.01 -20.62
N VAL A 253 17.18 10.22 -20.53
CA VAL A 253 16.17 9.16 -20.62
C VAL A 253 15.12 9.53 -21.66
N THR A 254 14.69 8.54 -22.44
CA THR A 254 13.56 8.65 -23.38
C THR A 254 12.48 7.65 -22.99
N VAL A 255 11.27 8.15 -22.73
CA VAL A 255 10.11 7.35 -22.31
C VAL A 255 9.07 7.37 -23.42
N LYS A 256 8.59 6.21 -23.87
CA LYS A 256 7.57 6.09 -24.92
C LYS A 256 6.18 5.79 -24.37
N VAL A 257 5.20 6.53 -24.88
CA VAL A 257 3.76 6.31 -24.69
C VAL A 257 3.14 6.20 -26.09
N GLY A 258 2.86 4.98 -26.51
CA GLY A 258 2.49 4.73 -27.92
C GLY A 258 3.58 5.22 -28.87
N SER A 259 3.23 6.11 -29.80
CA SER A 259 4.18 6.74 -30.76
C SER A 259 4.90 7.98 -30.19
N VAL A 260 4.46 8.52 -29.05
CA VAL A 260 5.00 9.75 -28.47
C VAL A 260 6.19 9.43 -27.57
N GLY A 261 7.33 10.14 -27.79
CA GLY A 261 8.53 10.09 -26.96
C GLY A 261 8.62 11.31 -26.04
N TYR A 262 8.90 11.10 -24.77
CA TYR A 262 9.20 12.13 -23.77
C TYR A 262 10.67 12.01 -23.37
N GLN A 263 11.38 13.13 -23.28
CA GLN A 263 12.79 13.17 -22.92
C GLN A 263 13.00 13.94 -21.61
N ALA A 264 13.96 13.48 -20.80
CA ALA A 264 14.40 14.18 -19.59
C ALA A 264 15.84 13.74 -19.22
N ASP A 265 16.45 14.46 -18.29
CA ASP A 265 17.77 14.12 -17.78
C ASP A 265 17.73 12.89 -16.85
N TYR A 266 16.66 12.71 -16.09
CA TYR A 266 16.45 11.60 -15.12
C TYR A 266 15.02 11.10 -15.10
N LEU A 267 14.82 9.92 -14.48
CA LEU A 267 13.52 9.29 -14.33
C LEU A 267 13.28 8.80 -12.92
N VAL A 268 12.05 9.01 -12.39
CA VAL A 268 11.56 8.31 -11.22
C VAL A 268 10.52 7.28 -11.66
N MET A 269 10.82 6.00 -11.40
CA MET A 269 9.94 4.88 -11.65
C MET A 269 9.08 4.61 -10.42
N ALA A 270 7.80 5.00 -10.47
CA ALA A 270 6.87 4.93 -9.35
C ALA A 270 5.67 4.00 -9.60
N VAL A 271 5.89 2.93 -10.38
CA VAL A 271 4.85 1.95 -10.71
C VAL A 271 5.03 0.65 -9.90
N PRO A 272 3.95 -0.12 -9.64
CA PRO A 272 4.05 -1.43 -9.02
C PRO A 272 4.93 -2.40 -9.83
N LEU A 273 5.60 -3.34 -9.16
CA LEU A 273 6.51 -4.30 -9.83
C LEU A 273 5.85 -5.08 -10.97
N ARG A 274 4.57 -5.43 -10.84
CA ARG A 274 3.81 -6.11 -11.91
C ARG A 274 3.59 -5.25 -13.14
N ALA A 275 3.47 -3.93 -12.97
CA ALA A 275 3.41 -2.99 -14.09
C ALA A 275 4.81 -2.76 -14.68
N LEU A 276 5.83 -2.60 -13.83
CA LEU A 276 7.23 -2.46 -14.26
C LEU A 276 7.68 -3.63 -15.14
N ALA A 277 7.27 -4.86 -14.80
CA ALA A 277 7.59 -6.05 -15.59
C ALA A 277 7.08 -6.02 -17.04
N LYS A 278 6.15 -5.12 -17.38
CA LYS A 278 5.60 -4.95 -18.74
C LYS A 278 6.28 -3.85 -19.54
N ILE A 279 7.16 -3.06 -18.92
CA ILE A 279 7.85 -1.95 -19.55
C ILE A 279 9.20 -2.44 -20.08
N GLN A 280 9.42 -2.27 -21.37
CA GLN A 280 10.71 -2.58 -21.99
C GLN A 280 11.75 -1.53 -21.58
N MET A 281 12.92 -1.97 -21.11
CA MET A 281 14.01 -1.08 -20.70
C MET A 281 15.28 -1.36 -21.50
N THR A 282 15.97 -0.29 -21.95
CA THR A 282 17.25 -0.37 -22.65
C THR A 282 18.22 0.66 -22.06
N PRO A 283 19.37 0.25 -21.48
CA PRO A 283 19.71 -1.13 -21.13
C PRO A 283 18.70 -1.74 -20.16
N GLY A 284 18.56 -3.06 -20.18
CA GLY A 284 17.66 -3.78 -19.28
C GLY A 284 18.10 -3.71 -17.81
N LEU A 285 17.21 -4.08 -16.91
CA LEU A 285 17.55 -4.28 -15.52
C LEU A 285 18.53 -5.46 -15.36
N ASP A 286 19.37 -5.40 -14.34
CA ASP A 286 20.27 -6.50 -14.00
C ASP A 286 19.52 -7.77 -13.56
N SER A 287 20.24 -8.89 -13.47
CA SER A 287 19.67 -10.20 -13.15
C SER A 287 18.96 -10.24 -11.79
N GLN A 288 19.45 -9.49 -10.79
CA GLN A 288 18.87 -9.45 -9.46
C GLN A 288 17.51 -8.71 -9.46
N HIS A 289 17.43 -7.56 -10.13
CA HIS A 289 16.17 -6.84 -10.32
C HIS A 289 15.17 -7.64 -11.15
N LEU A 290 15.61 -8.33 -12.22
CA LEU A 290 14.74 -9.20 -13.02
C LEU A 290 14.21 -10.39 -12.22
N ALA A 291 15.03 -10.99 -11.34
CA ALA A 291 14.60 -12.04 -10.43
C ALA A 291 13.57 -11.50 -9.42
N ALA A 292 13.80 -10.30 -8.87
CA ALA A 292 12.88 -9.65 -7.95
C ALA A 292 11.52 -9.31 -8.61
N LEU A 293 11.51 -8.83 -9.86
CA LEU A 293 10.27 -8.57 -10.61
C LEU A 293 9.39 -9.82 -10.74
N LYS A 294 10.01 -10.99 -10.93
CA LYS A 294 9.31 -12.27 -11.09
C LYS A 294 8.93 -12.89 -9.74
N GLY A 295 9.81 -12.78 -8.76
CA GLY A 295 9.75 -13.54 -7.51
C GLY A 295 9.10 -12.83 -6.34
N THR A 296 9.05 -11.49 -6.32
CA THR A 296 8.50 -10.76 -5.17
C THR A 296 7.00 -10.98 -5.01
N ASN A 297 6.59 -11.38 -3.81
CA ASN A 297 5.19 -11.57 -3.49
C ASN A 297 4.49 -10.23 -3.25
N TYR A 298 3.22 -10.19 -3.66
CA TYR A 298 2.28 -9.14 -3.33
C TYR A 298 1.13 -9.69 -2.50
N GLY A 299 0.74 -8.95 -1.46
CA GLY A 299 -0.41 -9.25 -0.64
C GLY A 299 -1.71 -9.16 -1.44
N TRP A 300 -2.63 -10.05 -1.13
CA TRP A 300 -3.94 -10.07 -1.76
C TRP A 300 -4.97 -9.39 -0.87
N ARG A 301 -5.40 -8.20 -1.27
CA ARG A 301 -6.46 -7.46 -0.61
C ARG A 301 -7.27 -6.67 -1.64
N ASP A 302 -8.58 -6.79 -1.54
CA ASP A 302 -9.55 -5.94 -2.22
C ASP A 302 -10.37 -5.17 -1.19
N GLN A 303 -10.92 -4.03 -1.53
CA GLN A 303 -11.72 -3.21 -0.62
C GLN A 303 -13.14 -3.07 -1.13
N LEU A 304 -14.09 -3.45 -0.28
CA LEU A 304 -15.52 -3.36 -0.53
C LEU A 304 -16.16 -2.39 0.47
N MET A 305 -16.87 -1.38 -0.01
CA MET A 305 -17.72 -0.53 0.80
C MET A 305 -19.19 -0.84 0.52
N LEU A 306 -19.90 -1.35 1.51
CA LEU A 306 -21.35 -1.54 1.49
C LEU A 306 -22.02 -0.30 2.06
N LYS A 307 -23.01 0.23 1.33
CA LYS A 307 -23.78 1.42 1.70
C LYS A 307 -25.15 1.02 2.22
N PHE A 308 -25.59 1.65 3.31
CA PHE A 308 -26.87 1.38 3.97
C PHE A 308 -27.65 2.67 4.19
N LYS A 309 -28.98 2.61 4.05
CA LYS A 309 -29.89 3.75 4.27
C LYS A 309 -29.95 4.18 5.74
N GLN A 310 -29.67 3.26 6.66
CA GLN A 310 -29.67 3.48 8.10
C GLN A 310 -28.56 2.64 8.78
N PRO A 311 -28.16 2.94 10.01
CA PRO A 311 -27.20 2.12 10.75
C PRO A 311 -27.65 0.66 10.82
N VAL A 312 -26.72 -0.27 10.56
CA VAL A 312 -26.96 -1.71 10.60
C VAL A 312 -26.72 -2.32 12.00
N TRP A 313 -25.94 -1.62 12.85
CA TRP A 313 -25.67 -2.01 14.22
C TRP A 313 -26.79 -1.56 15.16
N GLU A 314 -27.00 -2.28 16.24
CA GLU A 314 -28.05 -1.99 17.20
C GLU A 314 -27.62 -0.95 18.25
N SER A 315 -26.33 -0.87 18.57
CA SER A 315 -25.79 0.08 19.52
C SER A 315 -24.36 0.51 19.17
N LYS A 316 -23.93 1.67 19.68
CA LYS A 316 -22.56 2.15 19.54
C LYS A 316 -21.52 1.20 20.17
N ALA A 317 -21.94 0.38 21.14
CA ALA A 317 -21.08 -0.63 21.77
C ALA A 317 -20.63 -1.72 20.79
N ARG A 318 -21.32 -1.89 19.64
CA ARG A 318 -20.96 -2.82 18.57
C ARG A 318 -20.18 -2.15 17.43
N MET A 319 -19.60 -0.98 17.66
CA MET A 319 -18.76 -0.27 16.72
C MET A 319 -17.31 -0.34 17.18
N SER A 320 -16.42 -0.66 16.25
CA SER A 320 -14.96 -0.65 16.46
C SER A 320 -14.25 -0.15 15.21
N GLY A 321 -13.04 0.35 15.37
CA GLY A 321 -12.22 0.80 14.24
C GLY A 321 -11.71 -0.33 13.38
N GLU A 322 -11.56 -1.52 13.97
CA GLU A 322 -11.21 -2.75 13.25
C GLU A 322 -12.03 -3.88 13.88
N ILE A 323 -12.74 -4.62 13.06
CA ILE A 323 -13.55 -5.77 13.48
C ILE A 323 -13.06 -6.98 12.70
N PHE A 324 -12.53 -7.97 13.39
CA PHE A 324 -12.00 -9.19 12.79
C PHE A 324 -13.04 -10.31 12.87
N SER A 325 -13.21 -11.06 11.77
CA SER A 325 -14.20 -12.11 11.66
C SER A 325 -13.57 -13.48 11.45
N ASN A 326 -14.08 -14.51 12.13
CA ASN A 326 -13.79 -15.92 11.80
C ASN A 326 -14.71 -16.46 10.70
N ALA A 327 -15.75 -15.71 10.29
CA ALA A 327 -16.73 -16.12 9.28
C ALA A 327 -16.35 -15.76 7.82
N GLY A 328 -15.07 -15.46 7.55
CA GLY A 328 -14.58 -15.16 6.20
C GLY A 328 -15.03 -13.80 5.64
N LEU A 329 -15.47 -12.86 6.51
CA LEU A 329 -15.79 -11.49 6.13
C LEU A 329 -14.55 -10.60 5.95
N GLY A 330 -13.37 -11.08 6.33
CA GLY A 330 -12.18 -10.24 6.37
C GLY A 330 -12.12 -9.37 7.62
N MET A 331 -11.49 -8.22 7.51
CA MET A 331 -11.53 -7.16 8.52
C MET A 331 -12.45 -6.05 8.04
N LEU A 332 -13.31 -5.58 8.89
CA LEU A 332 -14.26 -4.53 8.55
C LEU A 332 -14.25 -3.41 9.60
N TRP A 333 -14.73 -2.25 9.21
CA TRP A 333 -15.09 -1.16 10.12
C TRP A 333 -16.40 -0.51 9.68
N ILE A 334 -17.06 0.10 10.65
CA ILE A 334 -18.34 0.77 10.45
C ILE A 334 -18.11 2.27 10.46
N GLU A 335 -18.69 2.95 9.49
CA GLU A 335 -18.54 4.38 9.30
C GLU A 335 -19.92 5.03 9.15
N PRO A 336 -20.27 6.02 9.99
CA PRO A 336 -21.46 6.84 9.76
C PRO A 336 -21.34 7.57 8.43
N ALA A 337 -22.37 7.50 7.59
CA ALA A 337 -22.39 8.25 6.34
C ALA A 337 -22.67 9.74 6.60
N LEU A 338 -22.04 10.62 5.81
CA LEU A 338 -22.14 12.08 5.97
C LEU A 338 -23.57 12.63 5.81
N LYS A 339 -24.43 11.93 5.04
CA LYS A 339 -25.82 12.33 4.74
C LYS A 339 -26.86 11.43 5.41
N GLY A 340 -26.53 10.83 6.55
CA GLY A 340 -27.35 9.80 7.18
C GLY A 340 -27.07 8.42 6.58
N GLY A 341 -27.55 7.36 7.25
CA GLY A 341 -27.20 5.99 6.91
C GLY A 341 -25.84 5.56 7.48
N ALA A 342 -25.25 4.55 6.87
CA ALA A 342 -23.97 3.99 7.27
C ALA A 342 -23.23 3.35 6.11
N ASN A 343 -21.92 3.27 6.25
CA ASN A 343 -21.06 2.45 5.40
C ASN A 343 -20.42 1.34 6.26
N VAL A 344 -20.32 0.15 5.67
CA VAL A 344 -19.47 -0.92 6.22
C VAL A 344 -18.36 -1.14 5.20
N VAL A 345 -17.14 -0.84 5.60
CA VAL A 345 -15.96 -1.02 4.76
C VAL A 345 -15.30 -2.34 5.13
N ILE A 346 -15.02 -3.16 4.15
CA ILE A 346 -14.49 -4.51 4.32
C ILE A 346 -13.20 -4.64 3.51
N ASN A 347 -12.13 -5.04 4.19
CA ASN A 347 -10.90 -5.49 3.54
C ASN A 347 -10.98 -7.00 3.34
N LEU A 348 -11.29 -7.41 2.11
CA LEU A 348 -11.26 -8.80 1.68
C LEU A 348 -9.80 -9.17 1.41
N SER A 349 -9.23 -10.11 2.15
CA SER A 349 -7.79 -10.39 2.11
C SER A 349 -7.45 -11.88 2.15
N GLY A 350 -6.24 -12.22 1.69
CA GLY A 350 -5.70 -13.57 1.69
C GLY A 350 -6.51 -14.55 0.86
N ASP A 351 -6.54 -15.82 1.26
CA ASP A 351 -7.21 -16.89 0.50
C ASP A 351 -8.72 -16.71 0.46
N ASN A 352 -9.34 -16.10 1.48
CA ASN A 352 -10.77 -15.78 1.44
C ASN A 352 -11.11 -14.84 0.26
N ALA A 353 -10.27 -13.82 0.02
CA ALA A 353 -10.45 -12.93 -1.11
C ALA A 353 -10.17 -13.64 -2.44
N ARG A 354 -9.18 -14.52 -2.50
CA ARG A 354 -8.89 -15.33 -3.70
C ARG A 354 -10.07 -16.21 -4.09
N LEU A 355 -10.73 -16.86 -3.14
CA LEU A 355 -11.94 -17.65 -3.39
C LEU A 355 -13.08 -16.79 -3.94
N LEU A 356 -13.26 -15.59 -3.43
CA LEU A 356 -14.29 -14.67 -3.89
C LEU A 356 -14.04 -14.13 -5.32
N GLN A 357 -12.82 -14.24 -5.84
CA GLN A 357 -12.49 -13.87 -7.23
C GLN A 357 -13.22 -14.72 -8.28
N ALA A 358 -13.62 -15.95 -7.94
CA ALA A 358 -14.39 -16.81 -8.83
C ALA A 358 -15.80 -16.26 -9.12
N PHE A 359 -16.28 -15.31 -8.29
CA PHE A 359 -17.61 -14.71 -8.45
C PHE A 359 -17.52 -13.38 -9.18
N GLY A 360 -18.58 -13.06 -9.95
CA GLY A 360 -18.82 -11.70 -10.42
C GLY A 360 -19.08 -10.74 -9.23
N ASP A 361 -18.90 -9.44 -9.45
CA ASP A 361 -18.98 -8.43 -8.39
C ASP A 361 -20.28 -8.51 -7.59
N LYS A 362 -21.41 -8.63 -8.28
CA LYS A 362 -22.73 -8.74 -7.64
C LYS A 362 -22.85 -9.99 -6.76
N GLN A 363 -22.44 -11.15 -7.27
CA GLN A 363 -22.48 -12.40 -6.50
C GLN A 363 -21.57 -12.35 -5.28
N MET A 364 -20.37 -11.78 -5.42
CA MET A 364 -19.45 -11.57 -4.30
C MET A 364 -20.06 -10.70 -3.22
N VAL A 365 -20.69 -9.59 -3.60
CA VAL A 365 -21.40 -8.69 -2.67
C VAL A 365 -22.55 -9.41 -1.99
N ASP A 366 -23.34 -10.20 -2.71
CA ASP A 366 -24.42 -11.00 -2.15
C ASP A 366 -23.91 -12.01 -1.11
N GLN A 367 -22.76 -12.69 -1.38
CA GLN A 367 -22.13 -13.61 -0.42
C GLN A 367 -21.66 -12.89 0.85
N VAL A 368 -21.10 -11.70 0.71
CA VAL A 368 -20.67 -10.86 1.85
C VAL A 368 -21.87 -10.39 2.65
N LEU A 369 -22.94 -9.94 2.00
CA LEU A 369 -24.18 -9.52 2.66
C LEU A 369 -24.86 -10.65 3.42
N ILE A 370 -24.87 -11.88 2.90
CA ILE A 370 -25.40 -13.06 3.61
C ILE A 370 -24.66 -13.27 4.92
N ARG A 371 -23.32 -13.23 4.89
CA ARG A 371 -22.49 -13.42 6.09
C ARG A 371 -22.62 -12.25 7.06
N LEU A 372 -22.67 -11.01 6.54
CA LEU A 372 -22.82 -9.82 7.36
C LEU A 372 -24.18 -9.79 8.07
N HIS A 373 -25.23 -10.28 7.41
CA HIS A 373 -26.58 -10.34 7.96
C HIS A 373 -26.69 -11.24 9.20
N ALA A 374 -25.83 -12.27 9.32
CA ALA A 374 -25.80 -13.12 10.50
C ALA A 374 -25.42 -12.33 11.77
N PHE A 375 -24.60 -11.28 11.62
CA PHE A 375 -24.14 -10.43 12.72
C PHE A 375 -24.98 -9.14 12.87
N TYR A 376 -25.49 -8.64 11.76
CA TYR A 376 -26.27 -7.40 11.67
C TYR A 376 -27.56 -7.66 10.89
N PRO A 377 -28.63 -8.14 11.54
CA PRO A 377 -29.88 -8.54 10.88
C PRO A 377 -30.53 -7.45 10.02
N LYS A 378 -30.32 -6.16 10.38
CA LYS A 378 -30.84 -5.02 9.62
C LYS A 378 -30.11 -4.76 8.30
N ALA A 379 -28.96 -5.39 8.07
CA ALA A 379 -28.12 -5.12 6.91
C ALA A 379 -28.85 -5.35 5.57
N ARG A 380 -29.61 -6.44 5.41
CA ARG A 380 -30.33 -6.73 4.16
C ARG A 380 -31.39 -5.69 3.82
N GLY A 381 -32.22 -5.33 4.78
CA GLY A 381 -33.35 -4.40 4.56
C GLY A 381 -32.92 -2.96 4.31
N SER A 382 -31.72 -2.57 4.77
CA SER A 382 -31.22 -1.20 4.63
C SER A 382 -30.14 -1.05 3.53
N PHE A 383 -29.69 -2.13 2.88
CA PHE A 383 -28.69 -2.08 1.81
C PHE A 383 -29.15 -1.18 0.65
N SER A 384 -28.27 -0.28 0.21
CA SER A 384 -28.57 0.70 -0.86
C SER A 384 -27.58 0.68 -2.02
N GLY A 385 -26.44 0.01 -1.88
CA GLY A 385 -25.44 -0.09 -2.93
C GLY A 385 -24.05 -0.42 -2.41
N TYR A 386 -23.09 -0.49 -3.32
CA TYR A 386 -21.72 -0.80 -2.97
C TYR A 386 -20.71 -0.06 -3.86
N GLU A 387 -19.49 0.04 -3.39
CA GLU A 387 -18.29 0.34 -4.17
C GLU A 387 -17.26 -0.75 -3.93
N LEU A 388 -16.61 -1.20 -5.01
CA LEU A 388 -15.61 -2.27 -4.97
C LEU A 388 -14.34 -1.81 -5.68
N LYS A 389 -13.20 -2.00 -5.02
CA LYS A 389 -11.89 -1.76 -5.58
C LYS A 389 -11.08 -3.04 -5.55
N ARG A 390 -10.84 -3.60 -6.74
CA ARG A 390 -10.05 -4.81 -6.92
C ARG A 390 -8.62 -4.43 -7.27
N TYR A 391 -7.70 -4.53 -6.29
CA TYR A 391 -6.28 -4.27 -6.51
C TYR A 391 -5.56 -5.49 -7.08
N SER A 392 -5.99 -6.66 -6.67
CA SER A 392 -5.28 -7.91 -6.93
C SER A 392 -5.40 -8.36 -8.38
N THR A 393 -6.51 -8.04 -9.05
CA THR A 393 -6.78 -8.36 -10.45
C THR A 393 -6.61 -7.18 -11.40
N ASP A 394 -6.33 -5.97 -10.88
CA ASP A 394 -6.06 -4.80 -11.72
C ASP A 394 -4.75 -4.98 -12.48
N ALA A 395 -4.81 -4.85 -13.81
CA ALA A 395 -3.68 -5.10 -14.71
C ALA A 395 -2.47 -4.19 -14.46
N ASN A 396 -2.68 -3.00 -13.86
CA ASN A 396 -1.63 -2.02 -13.56
C ASN A 396 -1.08 -2.15 -12.14
N THR A 397 -1.74 -2.90 -11.26
CA THR A 397 -1.27 -3.10 -9.88
C THR A 397 -0.86 -4.53 -9.60
N GLY A 398 -1.68 -5.50 -9.97
CA GLY A 398 -1.39 -6.94 -9.81
C GLY A 398 -1.22 -7.40 -8.36
N GLY A 399 -1.74 -6.63 -7.40
CA GLY A 399 -1.64 -6.87 -5.96
C GLY A 399 -1.86 -5.60 -5.15
N ALA A 400 -2.17 -5.77 -3.87
CA ALA A 400 -2.47 -4.64 -2.99
C ALA A 400 -1.20 -3.92 -2.50
N TYR A 401 -0.18 -4.66 -2.10
CA TYR A 401 1.07 -4.14 -1.51
C TYR A 401 2.13 -5.23 -1.46
N LEU A 402 3.37 -4.83 -1.15
CA LEU A 402 4.48 -5.75 -0.92
C LEU A 402 4.22 -6.65 0.30
N ALA A 403 4.49 -7.94 0.15
CA ALA A 403 4.47 -8.92 1.23
C ALA A 403 5.56 -9.98 0.98
N TYR A 404 6.74 -9.78 1.53
CA TYR A 404 7.84 -10.72 1.31
C TYR A 404 7.51 -12.12 1.81
N GLY A 405 7.64 -13.11 0.91
CA GLY A 405 7.54 -14.52 1.23
C GLY A 405 8.86 -15.11 1.73
N PRO A 406 8.86 -16.41 2.12
CA PRO A 406 10.06 -17.09 2.57
C PRO A 406 11.24 -16.97 1.58
N GLY A 407 12.43 -16.64 2.09
CA GLY A 407 13.66 -16.46 1.31
C GLY A 407 13.73 -15.18 0.48
N GLN A 408 12.77 -14.26 0.61
CA GLN A 408 12.74 -13.04 -0.21
C GLN A 408 13.44 -11.86 0.45
N ILE A 409 13.48 -11.76 1.78
CA ILE A 409 14.31 -10.78 2.48
C ILE A 409 15.78 -11.00 2.13
N SER A 410 16.25 -12.25 2.21
CA SER A 410 17.63 -12.60 1.90
C SER A 410 18.07 -12.24 0.47
N LYS A 411 17.13 -12.21 -0.46
CA LYS A 411 17.40 -11.99 -1.89
C LYS A 411 17.14 -10.56 -2.35
N TYR A 412 16.11 -9.89 -1.81
CA TYR A 412 15.54 -8.68 -2.41
C TYR A 412 15.44 -7.50 -1.44
N TRP A 413 15.92 -7.65 -0.18
CA TRP A 413 15.85 -6.60 0.81
C TRP A 413 16.53 -5.32 0.34
N ARG A 414 15.82 -4.21 0.35
CA ARG A 414 16.28 -2.88 -0.07
C ARG A 414 16.81 -2.79 -1.52
N LEU A 415 16.59 -3.82 -2.36
CA LEU A 415 17.05 -3.82 -3.74
C LEU A 415 16.48 -2.64 -4.53
N TRP A 416 15.19 -2.38 -4.37
CA TRP A 416 14.48 -1.32 -5.07
C TRP A 416 14.75 0.10 -4.52
N GLU A 417 15.56 0.24 -3.49
CA GLU A 417 16.08 1.53 -3.06
C GLU A 417 17.26 1.99 -3.91
N ARG A 418 17.90 1.09 -4.65
CA ARG A 418 19.10 1.37 -5.45
C ARG A 418 18.71 1.93 -6.80
N PRO A 419 19.22 3.13 -7.18
CA PRO A 419 19.06 3.63 -8.53
C PRO A 419 19.75 2.74 -9.57
N VAL A 420 19.19 2.69 -10.77
CA VAL A 420 19.82 2.04 -11.93
C VAL A 420 20.15 3.13 -12.95
N GLN A 421 21.42 3.52 -12.99
CA GLN A 421 21.92 4.64 -13.79
C GLN A 421 21.12 5.94 -13.54
N ARG A 422 20.30 6.40 -14.49
CA ARG A 422 19.48 7.62 -14.39
C ARG A 422 18.08 7.41 -13.81
N ILE A 423 17.78 6.19 -13.38
CA ILE A 423 16.46 5.81 -12.89
C ILE A 423 16.50 5.58 -11.39
N SER A 424 15.73 6.35 -10.63
CA SER A 424 15.41 6.07 -9.22
C SER A 424 14.04 5.44 -9.09
N PHE A 425 13.84 4.58 -8.08
CA PHE A 425 12.58 3.88 -7.86
C PHE A 425 11.84 4.45 -6.65
N ALA A 426 10.53 4.62 -6.80
CA ALA A 426 9.61 5.00 -5.74
C ALA A 426 8.41 4.03 -5.69
N GLY A 427 7.71 4.01 -4.60
CA GLY A 427 6.59 3.10 -4.35
C GLY A 427 6.67 2.53 -2.95
N GLU A 428 5.55 2.15 -2.36
CA GLU A 428 5.54 1.55 -1.02
C GLU A 428 6.48 0.33 -0.91
N HIS A 429 6.63 -0.42 -2.00
CA HIS A 429 7.49 -1.60 -2.11
C HIS A 429 8.99 -1.28 -2.11
N THR A 430 9.35 -0.02 -2.18
CA THR A 430 10.74 0.46 -2.13
C THR A 430 11.08 1.13 -0.79
N ASP A 431 10.19 1.12 0.19
CA ASP A 431 10.47 1.60 1.55
C ASP A 431 10.67 0.40 2.50
N ALA A 432 11.82 0.32 3.14
CA ALA A 432 12.18 -0.81 3.99
C ALA A 432 11.45 -0.81 5.34
N LEU A 433 11.01 0.35 5.83
CA LEU A 433 10.39 0.47 7.15
C LEU A 433 8.87 0.37 7.12
N TYR A 434 8.24 1.01 6.11
CA TYR A 434 6.78 1.11 6.01
C TYR A 434 6.23 0.58 4.68
N PRO A 435 6.69 -0.59 4.19
CA PRO A 435 6.15 -1.15 2.95
C PRO A 435 4.64 -1.39 3.10
N GLY A 436 3.93 -1.32 2.00
CA GLY A 436 2.47 -1.55 1.98
C GLY A 436 1.63 -0.43 2.56
N THR A 437 2.20 0.72 2.89
CA THR A 437 1.51 1.82 3.58
C THR A 437 1.54 3.14 2.80
N LEU A 438 0.64 4.07 3.15
CA LEU A 438 0.68 5.45 2.66
C LEU A 438 1.99 6.14 3.07
N GLU A 439 2.42 5.92 4.32
CA GLU A 439 3.68 6.45 4.85
C GLU A 439 4.87 6.02 3.99
N GLY A 440 5.01 4.72 3.70
CA GLY A 440 6.10 4.21 2.87
C GLY A 440 6.06 4.73 1.45
N ALA A 441 4.87 4.91 0.87
CA ALA A 441 4.73 5.52 -0.45
C ALA A 441 5.25 6.96 -0.47
N LEU A 442 4.87 7.80 0.49
CA LEU A 442 5.31 9.19 0.60
C LEU A 442 6.81 9.29 0.85
N ARG A 443 7.35 8.51 1.80
CA ARG A 443 8.77 8.42 2.13
C ARG A 443 9.61 8.01 0.92
N SER A 444 9.17 7.00 0.19
CA SER A 444 9.87 6.54 -1.01
C SER A 444 9.90 7.60 -2.12
N GLY A 445 8.85 8.40 -2.24
CA GLY A 445 8.81 9.53 -3.16
C GLY A 445 9.82 10.63 -2.79
N GLN A 446 9.90 11.01 -1.51
CA GLN A 446 10.92 11.95 -1.00
C GLN A 446 12.34 11.43 -1.26
N ARG A 447 12.60 10.15 -0.93
CA ARG A 447 13.88 9.50 -1.16
C ARG A 447 14.25 9.51 -2.64
N ALA A 448 13.37 9.10 -3.53
CA ALA A 448 13.65 9.05 -4.97
C ALA A 448 13.93 10.44 -5.54
N ALA A 449 13.21 11.47 -5.11
CA ALA A 449 13.48 12.85 -5.48
C ALA A 449 14.86 13.32 -5.01
N SER A 450 15.29 12.96 -3.79
CA SER A 450 16.63 13.24 -3.28
C SER A 450 17.70 12.49 -4.07
N GLN A 451 17.48 11.22 -4.38
CA GLN A 451 18.41 10.41 -5.16
C GLN A 451 18.66 10.97 -6.57
N VAL A 452 17.61 11.48 -7.24
CA VAL A 452 17.76 12.12 -8.54
C VAL A 452 18.63 13.38 -8.44
N GLN A 453 18.52 14.17 -7.37
CA GLN A 453 19.39 15.32 -7.13
C GLN A 453 20.84 14.90 -6.85
N ASP A 454 21.04 13.83 -6.09
CA ASP A 454 22.36 13.29 -5.80
C ASP A 454 23.03 12.75 -7.06
N LEU A 455 22.27 12.06 -7.94
CA LEU A 455 22.76 11.60 -9.25
C LEU A 455 23.16 12.77 -10.15
N LEU A 456 22.38 13.87 -10.18
CA LEU A 456 22.74 15.08 -10.90
C LEU A 456 24.05 15.69 -10.38
N ALA A 457 24.25 15.64 -9.05
CA ALA A 457 25.46 16.13 -8.39
C ALA A 457 26.65 15.15 -8.51
N GLY A 458 26.52 14.05 -9.27
CA GLY A 458 27.58 13.04 -9.44
C GLY A 458 27.86 12.19 -8.19
N LYS A 459 26.95 12.18 -7.20
CA LYS A 459 27.12 11.36 -6.00
C LYS A 459 26.70 9.92 -6.27
N SER A 460 27.49 8.97 -5.77
CA SER A 460 27.12 7.56 -5.80
C SER A 460 26.08 7.23 -4.72
N PHE A 461 25.20 6.28 -5.04
CA PHE A 461 24.25 5.77 -4.06
C PHE A 461 24.99 4.96 -2.97
N ASP A 462 24.81 5.37 -1.72
CA ASP A 462 25.30 4.65 -0.54
C ASP A 462 24.10 4.07 0.22
N PRO A 463 23.91 2.74 0.22
CA PRO A 463 22.78 2.12 0.92
C PRO A 463 22.78 2.40 2.44
N ALA A 464 23.95 2.59 3.04
CA ALA A 464 24.07 2.88 4.47
C ALA A 464 23.61 4.32 4.80
N LYS A 465 23.79 5.25 3.88
CA LYS A 465 23.35 6.66 4.03
C LYS A 465 21.94 6.93 3.55
N ALA A 466 21.34 6.00 2.81
CA ALA A 466 19.99 6.14 2.25
C ALA A 466 18.87 5.96 3.30
N ALA A 467 19.20 5.84 4.58
CA ALA A 467 18.22 5.87 5.65
C ALA A 467 17.51 7.25 5.64
N PRO A 468 16.16 7.31 5.55
CA PRO A 468 15.44 8.57 5.52
C PRO A 468 15.69 9.35 6.82
N VAL A 469 15.79 10.67 6.73
CA VAL A 469 15.97 11.59 7.87
C VAL A 469 14.94 11.36 8.99
N ALA A 470 13.74 10.86 8.66
CA ALA A 470 12.71 10.48 9.63
C ALA A 470 12.96 9.16 10.38
N ALA A 471 13.91 8.30 9.95
CA ALA A 471 14.26 7.08 10.69
C ALA A 471 14.94 7.38 12.04
N ALA A 472 15.62 8.53 12.16
CA ALA A 472 16.22 8.98 13.42
C ALA A 472 15.16 9.18 14.54
N ALA A 473 13.94 9.58 14.19
CA ALA A 473 12.83 9.68 15.15
C ALA A 473 12.31 8.29 15.57
N ALA A 474 12.28 7.32 14.66
CA ALA A 474 11.84 5.96 14.97
C ALA A 474 12.90 5.15 15.76
N THR A 475 14.20 5.38 15.51
CA THR A 475 15.28 4.72 16.26
C THR A 475 15.57 5.40 17.60
N GLY A 476 15.38 6.72 17.72
CA GLY A 476 15.53 7.47 18.98
C GLY A 476 14.46 7.14 20.02
N ALA A 477 13.29 6.64 19.63
CA ALA A 477 12.24 6.21 20.55
C ALA A 477 12.55 4.87 21.29
N VAL A 478 13.64 4.19 20.97
CA VAL A 478 14.01 2.88 21.54
C VAL A 478 14.59 2.99 22.94
N ALA A 479 15.04 4.17 23.39
CA ALA A 479 15.63 4.38 24.71
C ALA A 479 14.65 4.71 25.84
N ALA A 480 13.34 4.77 25.59
CA ALA A 480 12.33 5.16 26.59
C ALA A 480 11.37 4.02 26.94
N LYS A 481 11.50 3.56 28.19
CA LYS A 481 10.50 2.86 29.00
C LYS A 481 9.84 1.59 28.45
N LYS A 482 9.95 0.50 29.23
CA LYS A 482 9.09 -0.69 29.24
C LYS A 482 7.60 -0.29 29.25
N GLU A 483 7.04 -0.11 28.09
CA GLU A 483 5.60 -0.03 27.92
C GLU A 483 5.17 -1.19 27.03
N GLY A 484 4.25 -2.03 27.53
CA GLY A 484 3.81 -3.26 26.91
C GLY A 484 3.33 -3.10 25.46
N GLY A 485 3.46 -4.16 24.67
CA GLY A 485 3.11 -4.23 23.26
C GLY A 485 1.66 -3.85 22.96
N PHE A 486 1.40 -3.64 21.67
CA PHE A 486 0.16 -3.19 21.04
C PHE A 486 -1.15 -3.70 21.66
N PHE A 487 -1.16 -4.89 22.28
CA PHE A 487 -2.35 -5.51 22.85
C PHE A 487 -2.29 -5.72 24.38
N SER A 488 -1.13 -5.69 25.03
CA SER A 488 -1.06 -5.99 26.47
C SER A 488 -1.79 -4.96 27.36
N ARG A 489 -2.03 -3.75 26.82
CA ARG A 489 -2.83 -2.71 27.52
C ARG A 489 -4.35 -2.91 27.41
N LEU A 490 -4.80 -3.75 26.47
CA LEU A 490 -6.23 -3.99 26.26
C LEU A 490 -6.85 -4.85 27.39
N PHE A 491 -6.02 -5.64 28.08
CA PHE A 491 -6.49 -6.63 29.05
C PHE A 491 -6.15 -6.31 30.52
N GLY A 492 -5.82 -5.05 30.84
CA GLY A 492 -5.76 -4.56 32.23
C GLY A 492 -4.85 -5.38 33.15
N GLY A 493 -3.60 -5.63 32.72
CA GLY A 493 -2.59 -6.24 33.58
C GLY A 493 -2.06 -5.21 34.58
N GLY A 494 -2.62 -5.17 35.78
CA GLY A 494 -2.09 -4.42 36.92
C GLY A 494 -0.68 -4.91 37.29
N ASP A 495 0.22 -3.97 37.54
CA ASP A 495 1.56 -4.20 38.06
C ASP A 495 1.51 -5.08 39.33
N LYS A 496 2.05 -6.28 39.25
CA LYS A 496 2.49 -6.99 40.46
C LYS A 496 3.95 -6.67 40.73
N PRO A 497 4.36 -6.40 41.99
CA PRO A 497 5.71 -6.03 42.33
C PRO A 497 6.70 -7.17 42.04
N GLU A 498 7.80 -6.83 41.39
CA GLU A 498 8.93 -7.73 41.13
C GLU A 498 9.53 -8.21 42.46
N THR A 499 9.50 -9.51 42.72
CA THR A 499 10.38 -10.16 43.66
C THR A 499 11.79 -10.27 43.07
N LYS A 500 12.79 -9.75 43.81
CA LYS A 500 14.21 -9.84 43.47
C LYS A 500 14.64 -11.29 43.24
N PRO A 501 15.45 -11.58 42.19
CA PRO A 501 16.06 -12.90 42.04
C PRO A 501 17.13 -13.14 43.09
N ALA A 502 17.08 -14.30 43.73
CA ALA A 502 18.10 -14.81 44.61
C ALA A 502 19.39 -15.14 43.82
N ALA A 503 20.54 -15.07 44.52
CA ALA A 503 21.86 -15.21 44.02
C ALA A 503 22.10 -16.51 43.22
N VAL A 504 22.81 -16.36 42.10
CA VAL A 504 23.29 -17.47 41.25
C VAL A 504 24.43 -18.21 41.95
N VAL A 505 24.20 -19.49 42.22
CA VAL A 505 25.26 -20.45 42.60
C VAL A 505 25.94 -20.91 41.29
N LYS A 506 27.24 -20.73 41.21
CA LYS A 506 28.08 -21.28 40.14
C LYS A 506 28.12 -22.80 40.28
N THR A 507 27.76 -23.52 39.25
CA THR A 507 28.08 -24.93 39.09
C THR A 507 28.99 -25.13 37.88
N ASP A 508 29.99 -25.97 38.07
CA ASP A 508 31.09 -26.23 37.14
C ASP A 508 30.64 -26.89 35.83
N ALA A 509 31.43 -26.62 34.80
CA ALA A 509 31.27 -27.11 33.45
C ALA A 509 31.41 -28.64 33.36
N VAL A 510 30.38 -29.30 32.83
CA VAL A 510 30.44 -30.68 32.36
C VAL A 510 30.60 -30.64 30.84
N ALA A 511 31.60 -31.40 30.32
CA ALA A 511 31.92 -31.52 28.90
C ALA A 511 30.75 -32.11 28.07
N PRO A 512 30.61 -31.72 26.80
CA PRO A 512 29.49 -32.25 25.95
C PRO A 512 29.74 -33.68 25.51
N ALA A 513 28.70 -34.51 25.56
CA ALA A 513 28.70 -35.87 25.04
C ALA A 513 28.74 -35.88 23.50
N PRO A 514 29.28 -36.93 22.84
CA PRO A 514 29.42 -37.01 21.40
C PRO A 514 28.08 -37.18 20.71
N ALA A 515 27.95 -36.59 19.51
CA ALA A 515 26.77 -36.61 18.66
C ALA A 515 26.41 -38.05 18.22
N PRO A 516 25.09 -38.41 18.15
CA PRO A 516 24.67 -39.69 17.60
C PRO A 516 24.88 -39.74 16.08
N ALA A 517 25.24 -40.91 15.56
CA ALA A 517 25.45 -41.19 14.16
C ALA A 517 24.14 -41.01 13.32
N PRO A 518 24.26 -40.69 12.03
CA PRO A 518 23.08 -40.43 11.19
C PRO A 518 22.31 -41.75 10.96
N VAL A 519 21.00 -41.68 11.26
CA VAL A 519 20.04 -42.73 10.94
C VAL A 519 19.78 -42.72 9.43
N ALA A 520 19.98 -43.84 8.76
CA ALA A 520 19.71 -44.02 7.34
C ALA A 520 18.23 -43.82 7.04
N THR A 521 17.92 -42.94 6.11
CA THR A 521 16.59 -42.73 5.57
C THR A 521 16.15 -43.96 4.75
N PRO A 522 14.95 -44.57 4.97
CA PRO A 522 14.44 -45.61 4.10
C PRO A 522 14.10 -45.02 2.72
N ALA A 523 14.44 -45.79 1.67
CA ALA A 523 14.14 -45.47 0.28
C ALA A 523 12.61 -45.33 0.05
N PRO A 524 12.17 -44.41 -0.82
CA PRO A 524 10.76 -44.25 -1.10
C PRO A 524 10.23 -45.47 -1.87
N THR A 525 9.13 -46.04 -1.38
CA THR A 525 8.35 -47.07 -2.07
C THR A 525 7.77 -46.49 -3.36
N PRO A 526 7.82 -47.20 -4.50
CA PRO A 526 7.23 -46.69 -5.73
C PRO A 526 5.71 -46.63 -5.62
N VAL A 527 5.16 -45.45 -5.78
CA VAL A 527 3.72 -45.21 -5.92
C VAL A 527 3.31 -45.72 -7.29
N ALA A 528 2.37 -46.69 -7.31
CA ALA A 528 1.77 -47.20 -8.53
C ALA A 528 1.12 -46.06 -9.33
N ALA A 529 1.42 -46.00 -10.63
CA ALA A 529 0.81 -45.05 -11.55
C ALA A 529 -0.71 -45.31 -11.65
N PRO A 530 -1.55 -44.25 -11.70
CA PRO A 530 -2.98 -44.45 -11.93
C PRO A 530 -3.21 -44.96 -13.35
N ALA A 531 -4.10 -45.95 -13.47
CA ALA A 531 -4.50 -46.58 -14.73
C ALA A 531 -5.01 -45.51 -15.71
N VAL A 532 -4.49 -45.56 -16.91
CA VAL A 532 -4.94 -44.75 -18.05
C VAL A 532 -6.34 -45.19 -18.42
N VAL A 533 -7.35 -44.37 -18.13
CA VAL A 533 -8.69 -44.54 -18.67
C VAL A 533 -8.63 -44.17 -20.15
N ALA A 534 -8.90 -45.12 -21.01
CA ALA A 534 -8.99 -44.95 -22.44
C ALA A 534 -10.05 -43.91 -22.78
N LYS A 535 -9.66 -42.88 -23.56
CA LYS A 535 -10.59 -41.95 -24.18
C LYS A 535 -11.44 -42.70 -25.20
N GLU A 536 -12.74 -42.78 -24.99
CA GLU A 536 -13.70 -43.06 -26.04
C GLU A 536 -13.69 -41.91 -27.07
N GLU A 537 -13.47 -42.29 -28.30
CA GLU A 537 -13.57 -41.42 -29.48
C GLU A 537 -15.04 -41.08 -29.74
N PRO A 538 -15.44 -39.82 -29.96
CA PRO A 538 -16.84 -39.53 -30.29
C PRO A 538 -17.17 -39.98 -31.71
N ALA A 539 -18.22 -40.76 -31.84
CA ALA A 539 -18.78 -41.28 -33.08
C ALA A 539 -19.18 -40.13 -34.03
N LYS A 540 -18.77 -40.31 -35.28
CA LYS A 540 -19.07 -39.44 -36.43
C LYS A 540 -20.58 -39.46 -36.74
N PRO A 541 -21.28 -38.31 -36.90
CA PRO A 541 -22.68 -38.32 -37.29
C PRO A 541 -22.83 -38.71 -38.76
N ALA A 542 -23.78 -39.58 -39.05
CA ALA A 542 -24.15 -40.04 -40.37
C ALA A 542 -24.77 -38.91 -41.22
N ALA A 543 -24.36 -38.84 -42.46
CA ALA A 543 -24.88 -37.89 -43.45
C ALA A 543 -26.31 -38.29 -43.88
N THR A 544 -27.29 -37.44 -43.62
CA THR A 544 -28.60 -37.50 -44.23
C THR A 544 -28.66 -36.51 -45.41
N LYS A 545 -28.96 -37.07 -46.59
CA LYS A 545 -29.18 -36.32 -47.84
C LYS A 545 -30.45 -35.47 -47.72
N ALA A 546 -30.35 -34.17 -48.01
CA ALA A 546 -31.51 -33.30 -48.25
C ALA A 546 -31.46 -32.79 -49.68
N THR A 547 -32.53 -33.01 -50.39
CA THR A 547 -32.84 -32.55 -51.73
C THR A 547 -33.24 -31.09 -51.79
N PRO A 548 -32.98 -30.31 -52.84
CA PRO A 548 -33.11 -28.89 -52.86
C PRO A 548 -34.55 -28.42 -53.23
N ALA A 549 -35.02 -27.36 -52.60
CA ALA A 549 -36.19 -26.60 -53.05
C ALA A 549 -35.82 -25.15 -53.33
N LYS A 550 -36.39 -24.69 -54.44
CA LYS A 550 -36.12 -23.52 -55.22
C LYS A 550 -36.69 -22.19 -54.61
N HIS A 551 -36.07 -21.11 -55.10
CA HIS A 551 -36.58 -19.75 -55.37
C HIS A 551 -36.52 -18.69 -54.26
N ALA A 552 -35.64 -17.73 -54.61
CA ALA A 552 -35.62 -16.34 -54.17
C ALA A 552 -36.88 -15.57 -54.65
N PRO A 553 -37.11 -14.31 -54.28
CA PRO A 553 -36.22 -13.23 -54.66
C PRO A 553 -35.92 -12.14 -53.62
N ALA A 554 -34.91 -11.36 -53.99
CA ALA A 554 -34.37 -10.19 -53.35
C ALA A 554 -35.31 -9.00 -53.27
N HIS A 555 -35.19 -8.21 -52.20
CA HIS A 555 -35.49 -6.78 -52.24
C HIS A 555 -34.32 -5.97 -51.64
N LYS A 556 -33.89 -5.01 -52.45
CA LYS A 556 -32.90 -3.98 -52.18
C LYS A 556 -33.55 -2.74 -51.51
N PRO A 557 -32.78 -1.77 -51.02
CA PRO A 557 -33.10 -0.89 -49.91
C PRO A 557 -33.66 0.49 -50.37
N ALA A 558 -34.36 1.17 -49.45
CA ALA A 558 -34.69 2.58 -49.59
C ALA A 558 -34.11 3.35 -48.38
N VAL A 559 -33.10 4.18 -48.60
CA VAL A 559 -33.02 5.63 -48.76
C VAL A 559 -33.67 6.48 -47.68
N LYS A 560 -32.77 7.09 -46.88
CA LYS A 560 -32.76 8.43 -46.26
C LYS A 560 -34.09 9.16 -45.97
N GLN A 561 -34.23 9.60 -44.74
CA GLN A 561 -34.67 10.98 -44.46
C GLN A 561 -33.99 11.53 -43.18
N ALA A 562 -33.44 12.75 -43.35
CA ALA A 562 -32.85 13.57 -42.33
C ALA A 562 -33.91 14.34 -41.55
N HIS A 563 -33.82 14.41 -40.24
CA HIS A 563 -34.53 15.42 -39.45
C HIS A 563 -33.56 16.43 -38.86
N LYS A 564 -33.88 17.71 -39.13
CA LYS A 564 -33.27 18.94 -38.63
C LYS A 564 -33.49 19.10 -37.12
N PRO A 565 -32.60 19.87 -36.44
CA PRO A 565 -32.73 20.12 -35.00
C PRO A 565 -33.79 21.18 -34.69
N VAL A 566 -34.50 20.97 -33.58
CA VAL A 566 -35.48 21.91 -33.00
C VAL A 566 -34.74 22.84 -32.04
N GLU A 567 -34.90 24.15 -32.25
CA GLU A 567 -34.45 25.23 -31.37
C GLU A 567 -35.17 25.19 -30.03
N ALA A 568 -34.39 25.25 -28.92
CA ALA A 568 -34.93 25.47 -27.59
C ALA A 568 -34.98 26.97 -27.27
N LYS A 569 -36.17 27.49 -27.03
CA LYS A 569 -36.45 28.86 -26.61
C LYS A 569 -35.87 29.13 -25.22
N LYS A 570 -35.09 30.22 -25.09
CA LYS A 570 -34.68 30.87 -23.84
C LYS A 570 -35.94 31.41 -23.12
N ALA A 571 -36.14 30.99 -21.87
CA ALA A 571 -37.01 31.68 -20.92
C ALA A 571 -36.14 32.46 -19.93
N THR A 572 -36.26 33.78 -20.00
CA THR A 572 -35.65 34.77 -19.10
C THR A 572 -36.53 34.86 -17.85
N VAL A 573 -35.97 34.56 -16.69
CA VAL A 573 -36.60 34.88 -15.40
C VAL A 573 -35.81 36.00 -14.75
N LYS A 574 -36.48 37.13 -14.52
CA LYS A 574 -36.03 38.32 -13.85
C LYS A 574 -35.77 38.03 -12.35
N SER A 575 -34.65 38.49 -11.84
CA SER A 575 -34.36 38.60 -10.42
C SER A 575 -34.91 39.93 -9.87
N GLU A 576 -35.68 39.84 -8.80
CA GLU A 576 -35.94 40.97 -7.89
C GLU A 576 -35.28 40.71 -6.53
N PRO A 577 -34.79 41.79 -5.83
CA PRO A 577 -34.03 41.64 -4.61
C PRO A 577 -34.90 41.73 -3.35
N VAL A 578 -34.72 40.78 -2.42
CA VAL A 578 -35.34 40.86 -1.09
C VAL A 578 -34.41 41.47 -0.10
N LYS A 579 -34.93 42.48 0.58
CA LYS A 579 -34.29 43.37 1.59
C LYS A 579 -33.92 42.59 2.88
N LYS A 580 -32.81 43.04 3.48
CA LYS A 580 -32.40 42.79 4.86
C LYS A 580 -33.50 43.14 5.87
N ALA A 581 -33.72 42.28 6.85
CA ALA A 581 -34.24 42.66 8.16
C ALA A 581 -33.30 42.12 9.23
N VAL A 582 -32.67 43.05 9.94
CA VAL A 582 -31.95 42.90 11.18
C VAL A 582 -32.98 42.81 12.29
N ASN A 583 -32.91 41.82 13.16
CA ASN A 583 -33.43 41.97 14.51
C ASN A 583 -32.53 41.29 15.54
N ASN A 584 -32.06 42.12 16.39
CA ASN A 584 -31.34 41.90 17.62
C ASN A 584 -32.34 41.49 18.72
N THR A 585 -32.08 40.43 19.47
CA THR A 585 -32.63 40.33 20.83
C THR A 585 -31.66 39.53 21.70
N GLN A 586 -31.04 40.23 22.63
CA GLN A 586 -30.41 39.71 23.84
C GLN A 586 -31.48 39.30 24.87
N ALA A 587 -31.24 38.20 25.59
CA ALA A 587 -31.54 38.03 27.05
C ALA A 587 -31.13 36.57 27.41
N LYS A 588 -30.12 36.43 28.25
CA LYS A 588 -30.02 36.25 29.72
C LYS A 588 -30.62 34.90 30.22
N ALA A 589 -29.64 34.11 30.67
CA ALA A 589 -29.51 33.38 31.94
C ALA A 589 -30.79 32.69 32.53
N ASP A 590 -30.71 31.39 32.67
CA ASP A 590 -30.52 30.66 33.94
C ASP A 590 -29.94 29.27 33.63
#